data_4130baa9e0aa9d03175960034aa21d8e
#
_entry.id   4130baa9e0aa9d03175960034aa21d8e
#
_cell.length_a   1.000
_cell.length_b   1.000
_cell.length_c   1.000
_cell.angle_alpha   90.00
_cell.angle_beta   90.00
_cell.angle_gamma   90.00
#
_symmetry.space_group_name_H-M   'P 1'
#
loop_
_entity.id
_entity.type
_entity.pdbx_description
1 polymer ?
#
loop_
_entity_poly.entity_id
_entity_poly.type
_entity_poly.pdbx_seq_one_letter_code
_entity_poly.pdbx_strand_id
1 'polypeptide(L)'
;MIESIVILVSALREELEQYGEMLALLDRQQQQVIARAADEVFQSIGLIKSQGVAIQTARARREVCRASVAKDLLQSEHAPFADLIPLLPADYQPLMKALVEENNELLVRVRQRARQNHLLLSRSMELMQGLINTLFPARETRVYNGLGVMNVHGLRTRAVYEAVG
;
A
#
# COMPACT_ATOMS: atom_id res chain seq x y z
N MET A 1 -27.21 -20.56 1.46
CA MET A 1 -27.34 -19.32 0.65
C MET A 1 -27.49 -18.06 1.50
N ILE A 2 -28.56 -17.82 2.29
CA ILE A 2 -28.70 -16.58 3.09
C ILE A 2 -27.53 -16.42 4.07
N GLU A 3 -27.15 -17.48 4.77
CA GLU A 3 -26.01 -17.47 5.69
C GLU A 3 -24.70 -17.09 5.00
N SER A 4 -24.43 -17.65 3.83
CA SER A 4 -23.24 -17.34 3.02
C SER A 4 -23.21 -15.86 2.60
N ILE A 5 -24.37 -15.27 2.27
CA ILE A 5 -24.52 -13.85 1.95
C ILE A 5 -24.22 -12.98 3.19
N VAL A 6 -24.74 -13.32 4.36
CA VAL A 6 -24.49 -12.59 5.60
C VAL A 6 -23.00 -12.62 5.97
N ILE A 7 -22.34 -13.77 5.80
CA ILE A 7 -20.91 -13.92 6.03
C ILE A 7 -20.11 -13.06 5.02
N LEU A 8 -20.50 -13.02 3.75
CA LEU A 8 -19.87 -12.18 2.74
C LEU A 8 -20.04 -10.68 3.06
N VAL A 9 -21.24 -10.26 3.49
CA VAL A 9 -21.48 -8.87 3.93
C VAL A 9 -20.54 -8.51 5.10
N SER A 10 -20.38 -9.42 6.07
CA SER A 10 -19.45 -9.21 7.18
C SER A 10 -18.00 -9.08 6.71
N ALA A 11 -17.58 -9.93 5.78
CA ALA A 11 -16.22 -9.88 5.22
C ALA A 11 -15.95 -8.59 4.41
N LEU A 12 -16.94 -8.09 3.67
CA LEU A 12 -16.85 -6.81 2.96
C LEU A 12 -16.75 -5.61 3.91
N ARG A 13 -17.49 -5.63 5.03
CA ARG A 13 -17.40 -4.60 6.07
C ARG A 13 -16.04 -4.60 6.75
N GLU A 14 -15.52 -5.80 7.06
CA GLU A 14 -14.18 -5.94 7.62
C GLU A 14 -13.09 -5.38 6.67
N GLU A 15 -13.17 -5.71 5.39
CA GLU A 15 -12.24 -5.16 4.39
C GLU A 15 -12.34 -3.62 4.31
N LEU A 16 -13.55 -3.07 4.33
CA LEU A 16 -13.80 -1.63 4.33
C LEU A 16 -13.16 -0.94 5.54
N GLU A 17 -13.31 -1.52 6.73
CA GLU A 17 -12.70 -1.03 7.97
C GLU A 17 -11.18 -1.00 7.85
N GLN A 18 -10.55 -2.08 7.34
CA GLN A 18 -9.11 -2.14 7.15
C GLN A 18 -8.59 -1.08 6.15
N TYR A 19 -9.35 -0.77 5.11
CA TYR A 19 -9.00 0.34 4.20
C TYR A 19 -9.14 1.70 4.89
N GLY A 20 -10.16 1.89 5.73
CA GLY A 20 -10.35 3.11 6.52
C GLY A 20 -9.18 3.36 7.47
N GLU A 21 -8.74 2.35 8.19
CA GLU A 21 -7.57 2.41 9.08
C GLU A 21 -6.27 2.72 8.31
N MET A 22 -6.07 2.08 7.15
CA MET A 22 -4.93 2.38 6.29
C MET A 22 -4.93 3.85 5.84
N LEU A 23 -6.07 4.37 5.42
CA LEU A 23 -6.18 5.76 4.99
C LEU A 23 -5.83 6.72 6.15
N ALA A 24 -6.31 6.45 7.36
CA ALA A 24 -5.99 7.25 8.55
C ALA A 24 -4.49 7.23 8.87
N LEU A 25 -3.83 6.06 8.76
CA LEU A 25 -2.38 5.94 8.94
C LEU A 25 -1.59 6.72 7.90
N LEU A 26 -2.02 6.66 6.64
CA LEU A 26 -1.38 7.41 5.55
C LEU A 26 -1.58 8.93 5.70
N ASP A 27 -2.74 9.38 6.13
CA ASP A 27 -3.01 10.80 6.41
C ASP A 27 -2.13 11.31 7.56
N ARG A 28 -2.01 10.52 8.62
CA ARG A 28 -1.12 10.83 9.74
C ARG A 28 0.35 10.89 9.30
N GLN A 29 0.80 9.93 8.50
CA GLN A 29 2.16 9.94 7.96
C GLN A 29 2.43 11.20 7.14
N GLN A 30 1.47 11.63 6.31
CA GLN A 30 1.61 12.86 5.53
C GLN A 30 1.82 14.09 6.42
N GLN A 31 1.05 14.21 7.51
CA GLN A 31 1.21 15.29 8.48
C GLN A 31 2.58 15.24 9.17
N GLN A 32 3.06 14.05 9.53
CA GLN A 32 4.38 13.86 10.13
C GLN A 32 5.51 14.27 9.17
N VAL A 33 5.40 13.95 7.89
CA VAL A 33 6.35 14.39 6.85
C VAL A 33 6.36 15.91 6.72
N ILE A 34 5.20 16.55 6.69
CA ILE A 34 5.06 18.01 6.63
C ILE A 34 5.67 18.68 7.88
N ALA A 35 5.43 18.09 9.04
CA ALA A 35 5.97 18.57 10.33
C ALA A 35 7.48 18.25 10.51
N ARG A 36 8.11 17.53 9.59
CA ARG A 36 9.50 17.05 9.65
C ARG A 36 9.80 16.20 10.88
N ALA A 37 8.81 15.46 11.37
CA ALA A 37 8.90 14.56 12.51
C ALA A 37 9.49 13.20 12.08
N ALA A 38 10.81 13.14 11.86
CA ALA A 38 11.48 11.99 11.24
C ALA A 38 11.26 10.67 12.01
N ASP A 39 11.35 10.71 13.33
CA ASP A 39 11.16 9.51 14.17
C ASP A 39 9.73 8.97 14.07
N GLU A 40 8.74 9.86 14.04
CA GLU A 40 7.34 9.49 13.89
C GLU A 40 7.04 8.93 12.50
N VAL A 41 7.64 9.51 11.45
CA VAL A 41 7.56 8.98 10.07
C VAL A 41 8.13 7.56 10.03
N PHE A 42 9.28 7.33 10.66
CA PHE A 42 9.89 6.01 10.70
C PHE A 42 8.99 4.98 11.41
N GLN A 43 8.39 5.35 12.55
CA GLN A 43 7.43 4.50 13.26
C GLN A 43 6.19 4.20 12.40
N SER A 44 5.69 5.19 11.66
CA SER A 44 4.51 5.02 10.80
C SER A 44 4.70 3.98 9.71
N ILE A 45 5.92 3.79 9.21
CA ILE A 45 6.24 2.77 8.19
C ILE A 45 5.92 1.36 8.71
N GLY A 46 6.29 1.07 9.96
CA GLY A 46 5.98 -0.22 10.59
C GLY A 46 4.47 -0.46 10.72
N LEU A 47 3.72 0.56 11.14
CA LEU A 47 2.25 0.49 11.27
C LEU A 47 1.57 0.29 9.92
N ILE A 48 1.97 1.03 8.89
CA ILE A 48 1.44 0.91 7.53
C ILE A 48 1.73 -0.48 6.96
N LYS A 49 2.92 -1.03 7.22
CA LYS A 49 3.27 -2.40 6.80
C LYS A 49 2.39 -3.44 7.47
N SER A 50 2.17 -3.34 8.79
CA SER A 50 1.27 -4.24 9.52
C SER A 50 -0.17 -4.15 9.01
N GLN A 51 -0.66 -2.93 8.78
CA GLN A 51 -1.98 -2.71 8.22
C GLN A 51 -2.13 -3.28 6.80
N GLY A 52 -1.07 -3.23 5.99
CA GLY A 52 -1.02 -3.89 4.68
C GLY A 52 -1.26 -5.40 4.77
N VAL A 53 -0.70 -6.06 5.78
CA VAL A 53 -0.94 -7.50 6.04
C VAL A 53 -2.39 -7.74 6.46
N ALA A 54 -2.96 -6.91 7.33
CA ALA A 54 -4.36 -7.01 7.75
C ALA A 54 -5.33 -6.89 6.55
N ILE A 55 -5.08 -5.93 5.65
CA ILE A 55 -5.84 -5.78 4.40
C ILE A 55 -5.75 -7.05 3.55
N GLN A 56 -4.56 -7.63 3.39
CA GLN A 56 -4.40 -8.86 2.60
C GLN A 56 -5.20 -10.03 3.19
N THR A 57 -5.22 -10.15 4.51
CA THR A 57 -6.00 -11.17 5.22
C THR A 57 -7.50 -10.95 5.02
N ALA A 58 -8.00 -9.72 5.19
CA ALA A 58 -9.41 -9.40 4.97
C ALA A 58 -9.84 -9.67 3.51
N ARG A 59 -9.01 -9.31 2.54
CA ARG A 59 -9.25 -9.60 1.12
C ARG A 59 -9.32 -11.10 0.83
N ALA A 60 -8.38 -11.86 1.37
CA ALA A 60 -8.38 -13.32 1.20
C ALA A 60 -9.67 -13.94 1.77
N ARG A 61 -10.10 -13.50 2.96
CA ARG A 61 -11.36 -13.92 3.58
C ARG A 61 -12.57 -13.56 2.72
N ARG A 62 -12.66 -12.31 2.24
CA ARG A 62 -13.72 -11.89 1.33
C ARG A 62 -13.78 -12.76 0.07
N GLU A 63 -12.63 -13.10 -0.55
CA GLU A 63 -12.58 -13.96 -1.74
C GLU A 63 -13.13 -15.36 -1.45
N VAL A 64 -12.80 -15.96 -0.33
CA VAL A 64 -13.35 -17.26 0.09
C VAL A 64 -14.88 -17.16 0.26
N CYS A 65 -15.37 -16.11 0.93
CA CYS A 65 -16.81 -15.90 1.12
C CYS A 65 -17.54 -15.67 -0.21
N ARG A 66 -16.93 -14.90 -1.14
CA ARG A 66 -17.48 -14.66 -2.47
C ARG A 66 -17.59 -15.97 -3.26
N ALA A 67 -16.55 -16.80 -3.25
CA ALA A 67 -16.56 -18.10 -3.91
C ALA A 67 -17.66 -19.03 -3.33
N SER A 68 -17.88 -18.99 -2.03
CA SER A 68 -18.97 -19.74 -1.39
C SER A 68 -20.35 -19.29 -1.88
N VAL A 69 -20.59 -17.97 -1.96
CA VAL A 69 -21.84 -17.42 -2.52
C VAL A 69 -21.98 -17.78 -4.00
N ALA A 70 -20.93 -17.68 -4.79
CA ALA A 70 -20.96 -18.07 -6.21
C ALA A 70 -21.36 -19.55 -6.38
N LYS A 71 -20.82 -20.44 -5.56
CA LYS A 71 -21.18 -21.86 -5.54
C LYS A 71 -22.66 -22.08 -5.18
N ASP A 72 -23.16 -21.38 -4.17
CA ASP A 72 -24.58 -21.44 -3.77
C ASP A 72 -25.53 -20.97 -4.89
N LEU A 73 -25.06 -20.07 -5.75
CA LEU A 73 -25.76 -19.54 -6.93
C LEU A 73 -25.52 -20.37 -8.21
N LEU A 74 -24.81 -21.49 -8.14
CA LEU A 74 -24.41 -22.31 -9.27
C LEU A 74 -23.59 -21.55 -10.32
N GLN A 75 -22.80 -20.57 -9.88
CA GLN A 75 -21.89 -19.80 -10.70
C GLN A 75 -20.44 -20.26 -10.53
N SER A 76 -19.56 -19.81 -11.43
CA SER A 76 -18.12 -20.04 -11.29
C SER A 76 -17.58 -19.44 -10.00
N GLU A 77 -16.67 -20.14 -9.32
CA GLU A 77 -15.97 -19.61 -8.12
C GLU A 77 -15.22 -18.29 -8.40
N HIS A 78 -14.93 -17.99 -9.66
CA HIS A 78 -14.26 -16.75 -10.08
C HIS A 78 -15.24 -15.68 -10.60
N ALA A 79 -16.56 -15.92 -10.55
CA ALA A 79 -17.54 -14.95 -11.02
C ALA A 79 -17.38 -13.61 -10.31
N PRO A 80 -17.34 -12.49 -11.05
CA PRO A 80 -17.22 -11.15 -10.44
C PRO A 80 -18.51 -10.77 -9.71
N PHE A 81 -18.44 -9.79 -8.81
CA PHE A 81 -19.60 -9.26 -8.10
C PHE A 81 -20.70 -8.75 -9.04
N ALA A 82 -20.31 -8.18 -10.19
CA ALA A 82 -21.27 -7.70 -11.19
C ALA A 82 -22.24 -8.80 -11.67
N ASP A 83 -21.76 -10.03 -11.78
CA ASP A 83 -22.57 -11.18 -12.23
C ASP A 83 -23.34 -11.82 -11.06
N LEU A 84 -22.79 -11.75 -9.84
CA LEU A 84 -23.41 -12.36 -8.66
C LEU A 84 -24.54 -11.51 -8.08
N ILE A 85 -24.38 -10.19 -8.01
CA ILE A 85 -25.34 -9.28 -7.36
C ILE A 85 -26.75 -9.43 -7.93
N PRO A 86 -26.99 -9.48 -9.27
CA PRO A 86 -28.32 -9.64 -9.83
C PRO A 86 -29.01 -10.97 -9.45
N LEU A 87 -28.22 -11.99 -9.08
CA LEU A 87 -28.72 -13.31 -8.72
C LEU A 87 -29.04 -13.44 -7.22
N LEU A 88 -28.64 -12.47 -6.41
CA LEU A 88 -28.96 -12.45 -4.99
C LEU A 88 -30.45 -12.15 -4.76
N PRO A 89 -30.99 -12.53 -3.58
CA PRO A 89 -32.34 -12.07 -3.16
C PRO A 89 -32.42 -10.53 -3.20
N ALA A 90 -33.55 -10.00 -3.64
CA ALA A 90 -33.77 -8.57 -3.89
C ALA A 90 -33.40 -7.68 -2.69
N ASP A 91 -33.63 -8.16 -1.48
CA ASP A 91 -33.33 -7.43 -0.25
C ASP A 91 -31.83 -7.21 0.01
N TYR A 92 -30.97 -8.06 -0.53
CA TYR A 92 -29.52 -8.01 -0.37
C TYR A 92 -28.79 -7.29 -1.50
N GLN A 93 -29.40 -7.15 -2.69
CA GLN A 93 -28.76 -6.55 -3.86
C GLN A 93 -28.29 -5.11 -3.61
N PRO A 94 -29.11 -4.18 -3.06
CA PRO A 94 -28.68 -2.80 -2.82
C PRO A 94 -27.52 -2.71 -1.82
N LEU A 95 -27.59 -3.48 -0.73
CA LEU A 95 -26.56 -3.52 0.29
C LEU A 95 -25.23 -4.04 -0.28
N MET A 96 -25.28 -5.14 -1.02
CA MET A 96 -24.09 -5.74 -1.61
C MET A 96 -23.44 -4.79 -2.62
N LYS A 97 -24.24 -4.16 -3.47
CA LYS A 97 -23.77 -3.18 -4.44
C LYS A 97 -23.07 -2.00 -3.74
N ALA A 98 -23.72 -1.40 -2.73
CA ALA A 98 -23.17 -0.29 -1.98
C ALA A 98 -21.83 -0.65 -1.31
N LEU A 99 -21.74 -1.81 -0.66
CA LEU A 99 -20.51 -2.26 -0.01
C LEU A 99 -19.36 -2.49 -1.00
N VAL A 100 -19.65 -3.06 -2.17
CA VAL A 100 -18.62 -3.26 -3.21
C VAL A 100 -18.15 -1.93 -3.78
N GLU A 101 -19.06 -0.99 -4.05
CA GLU A 101 -18.73 0.35 -4.53
C GLU A 101 -17.88 1.11 -3.50
N GLU A 102 -18.27 1.11 -2.23
CA GLU A 102 -17.56 1.80 -1.15
C GLU A 102 -16.16 1.21 -0.91
N ASN A 103 -16.00 -0.11 -0.96
CA ASN A 103 -14.70 -0.77 -0.89
C ASN A 103 -13.78 -0.33 -2.05
N ASN A 104 -14.31 -0.28 -3.27
CA ASN A 104 -13.54 0.15 -4.44
C ASN A 104 -13.12 1.62 -4.35
N GLU A 105 -14.02 2.50 -3.94
CA GLU A 105 -13.73 3.93 -3.75
C GLU A 105 -12.65 4.14 -2.70
N LEU A 106 -12.78 3.46 -1.56
CA LEU A 106 -11.82 3.60 -0.47
C LEU A 106 -10.45 3.04 -0.85
N LEU A 107 -10.41 1.92 -1.58
CA LEU A 107 -9.17 1.37 -2.14
C LEU A 107 -8.47 2.37 -3.09
N VAL A 108 -9.22 3.06 -3.95
CA VAL A 108 -8.67 4.09 -4.84
C VAL A 108 -8.08 5.23 -4.03
N ARG A 109 -8.78 5.70 -2.98
CA ARG A 109 -8.29 6.76 -2.09
C ARG A 109 -7.01 6.35 -1.35
N VAL A 110 -6.95 5.14 -0.82
CA VAL A 110 -5.75 4.57 -0.17
C VAL A 110 -4.57 4.56 -1.14
N ARG A 111 -4.76 4.05 -2.36
CA ARG A 111 -3.70 4.04 -3.39
C ARG A 111 -3.21 5.43 -3.75
N GLN A 112 -4.12 6.38 -3.91
CA GLN A 112 -3.77 7.76 -4.21
C GLN A 112 -2.96 8.40 -3.08
N ARG A 113 -3.39 8.23 -1.83
CA ARG A 113 -2.69 8.76 -0.66
C ARG A 113 -1.30 8.13 -0.49
N ALA A 114 -1.19 6.82 -0.67
CA ALA A 114 0.09 6.11 -0.63
C ALA A 114 1.07 6.65 -1.68
N ARG A 115 0.61 6.90 -2.91
CA ARG A 115 1.44 7.51 -3.97
C ARG A 115 1.89 8.93 -3.59
N GLN A 116 0.99 9.75 -3.05
CA GLN A 116 1.33 11.11 -2.60
C GLN A 116 2.40 11.08 -1.50
N ASN A 117 2.25 10.22 -0.50
CA ASN A 117 3.22 10.07 0.57
C ASN A 117 4.58 9.58 0.05
N HIS A 118 4.58 8.62 -0.88
CA HIS A 118 5.81 8.14 -1.52
C HIS A 118 6.55 9.28 -2.23
N LEU A 119 5.85 10.11 -3.01
CA LEU A 119 6.46 11.25 -3.70
C LEU A 119 7.02 12.30 -2.72
N LEU A 120 6.30 12.58 -1.64
CA LEU A 120 6.77 13.52 -0.61
C LEU A 120 8.03 13.01 0.08
N LEU A 121 8.07 11.74 0.45
CA LEU A 121 9.23 11.10 1.08
C LEU A 121 10.42 11.06 0.12
N SER A 122 10.23 10.67 -1.13
CA SER A 122 11.30 10.64 -2.14
C SER A 122 11.91 12.03 -2.33
N ARG A 123 11.09 13.07 -2.48
CA ARG A 123 11.57 14.45 -2.61
C ARG A 123 12.34 14.93 -1.37
N SER A 124 11.86 14.57 -0.18
CA SER A 124 12.56 14.92 1.06
C SER A 124 13.94 14.27 1.12
N MET A 125 14.05 13.01 0.69
CA MET A 125 15.33 12.29 0.61
C MET A 125 16.28 12.92 -0.43
N GLU A 126 15.78 13.27 -1.61
CA GLU A 126 16.57 13.93 -2.67
C GLU A 126 17.13 15.28 -2.19
N LEU A 127 16.31 16.11 -1.54
CA LEU A 127 16.74 17.38 -0.98
C LEU A 127 17.79 17.19 0.10
N MET A 128 17.65 16.23 0.98
CA MET A 128 18.63 15.90 2.01
C MET A 128 19.95 15.44 1.40
N GLN A 129 19.90 14.56 0.40
CA GLN A 129 21.09 14.11 -0.33
C GLN A 129 21.78 15.25 -1.06
N GLY A 130 21.03 16.15 -1.69
CA GLY A 130 21.56 17.36 -2.32
C GLY A 130 22.27 18.27 -1.31
N LEU A 131 21.68 18.45 -0.13
CA LEU A 131 22.27 19.24 0.95
C LEU A 131 23.58 18.60 1.44
N ILE A 132 23.57 17.28 1.70
CA ILE A 132 24.78 16.55 2.11
C ILE A 132 25.89 16.70 1.07
N ASN A 133 25.57 16.54 -0.21
CA ASN A 133 26.55 16.67 -1.30
C ASN A 133 27.10 18.11 -1.41
N THR A 134 26.28 19.12 -1.07
CA THR A 134 26.71 20.53 -1.08
C THR A 134 27.62 20.84 0.12
N LEU A 135 27.26 20.37 1.32
CA LEU A 135 28.03 20.61 2.55
C LEU A 135 29.29 19.75 2.63
N PHE A 136 29.20 18.53 2.12
CA PHE A 136 30.29 17.55 2.12
C PHE A 136 30.52 17.07 0.67
N PRO A 137 31.01 17.93 -0.25
CA PRO A 137 31.34 17.48 -1.59
C PRO A 137 32.30 16.32 -1.46
N ALA A 138 31.98 15.18 -2.08
CA ALA A 138 32.89 14.06 -2.13
C ALA A 138 34.20 14.57 -2.73
N ARG A 139 35.15 14.93 -1.85
CA ARG A 139 36.53 15.13 -2.30
C ARG A 139 36.90 13.79 -2.89
N GLU A 140 37.18 13.77 -4.19
CA GLU A 140 37.97 12.72 -4.76
C GLU A 140 39.19 12.60 -3.89
N THR A 141 39.22 11.63 -2.99
CA THR A 141 40.42 11.28 -2.24
C THR A 141 41.38 10.74 -3.29
N ARG A 142 42.20 11.65 -3.84
CA ARG A 142 43.33 11.28 -4.64
C ARG A 142 44.32 10.58 -3.73
N VAL A 143 44.12 9.29 -3.56
CA VAL A 143 45.07 8.47 -2.80
C VAL A 143 46.23 8.19 -3.74
N TYR A 144 47.32 8.92 -3.52
CA TYR A 144 48.61 8.58 -4.16
C TYR A 144 49.13 7.32 -3.48
N ASN A 145 49.28 6.23 -4.23
CA ASN A 145 50.06 5.13 -3.71
C ASN A 145 51.56 5.50 -3.72
N GLY A 146 52.37 4.83 -2.88
CA GLY A 146 53.80 5.16 -2.68
C GLY A 146 54.68 5.10 -3.96
N LEU A 147 54.12 4.91 -5.13
CA LEU A 147 54.77 4.88 -6.46
C LEU A 147 54.31 6.02 -7.38
N GLY A 148 53.52 7.00 -6.87
CA GLY A 148 53.13 8.19 -7.63
C GLY A 148 52.10 7.93 -8.77
N VAL A 149 51.50 6.76 -8.84
CA VAL A 149 50.47 6.41 -9.84
C VAL A 149 49.05 6.74 -9.28
N MET A 150 48.31 7.54 -10.06
CA MET A 150 46.92 7.91 -9.75
C MET A 150 46.00 6.71 -9.96
N ASN A 151 45.47 6.10 -8.89
CA ASN A 151 44.38 5.17 -8.96
C ASN A 151 43.05 5.90 -8.63
N VAL A 152 42.26 6.14 -9.66
CA VAL A 152 40.89 6.64 -9.52
C VAL A 152 39.98 5.45 -9.14
N HIS A 153 39.86 5.16 -7.86
CA HIS A 153 38.85 4.24 -7.39
C HIS A 153 37.54 5.01 -7.23
N GLY A 154 36.76 5.07 -8.30
CA GLY A 154 35.34 5.42 -8.22
C GLY A 154 34.62 4.36 -7.38
N LEU A 155 34.20 4.71 -6.18
CA LEU A 155 33.20 3.94 -5.45
C LEU A 155 31.93 3.91 -6.31
N ARG A 156 31.77 2.83 -7.08
CA ARG A 156 30.49 2.50 -7.70
C ARG A 156 29.49 2.25 -6.57
N THR A 157 28.69 3.24 -6.27
CA THR A 157 27.45 3.04 -5.52
C THR A 157 26.55 2.13 -6.34
N ARG A 158 26.61 0.85 -6.02
CA ARG A 158 25.72 -0.16 -6.59
C ARG A 158 24.33 0.17 -6.07
N ALA A 159 23.45 0.62 -6.94
CA ALA A 159 22.03 0.77 -6.61
C ALA A 159 21.47 -0.61 -6.21
N VAL A 160 21.15 -0.78 -4.92
CA VAL A 160 20.57 -2.00 -4.36
C VAL A 160 19.07 -1.82 -4.29
N TYR A 161 18.42 -1.58 -5.41
CA TYR A 161 16.97 -1.74 -5.53
C TYR A 161 16.64 -2.17 -6.96
N GLU A 162 16.59 -3.48 -7.17
CA GLU A 162 15.78 -4.04 -8.23
C GLU A 162 14.34 -4.06 -7.75
N ALA A 163 13.49 -3.28 -8.41
CA ALA A 163 12.06 -3.38 -8.27
C ALA A 163 11.62 -4.69 -8.93
N VAL A 164 11.17 -5.64 -8.13
CA VAL A 164 10.43 -6.79 -8.61
C VAL A 164 9.01 -6.33 -8.88
N GLY A 165 8.56 -6.56 -10.13
CA GLY A 165 7.27 -6.19 -10.72
C GLY A 165 6.04 -6.86 -10.09
#